data_8e8269ef455a012019354b844a818ba8
#
_entry.id   8e8269ef455a012019354b844a818ba8
#
_cell.length_a   1.000
_cell.length_b   1.000
_cell.length_c   1.000
_cell.angle_alpha   90.00
_cell.angle_beta   90.00
_cell.angle_gamma   90.00
#
_symmetry.space_group_name_H-M   'P 1'
#
loop_
_entity.id
_entity.type
_entity.pdbx_description
1 polymer ?
#
loop_
_entity_poly.entity_id
_entity_poly.type
_entity_poly.pdbx_seq_one_letter_code
_entity_poly.pdbx_strand_id
1 'polypeptide(L)'
;MLKILRLTTAFFGYILIFMKTAAIILNTPDEIGEITESDVICADNGLSRIHVTPVAVVGDLDSLENRKDGLNYVVFPKEKDETDGQLALDYAKSAGYDAVTIYGATGGDIGQILGNIGLLKYAKDIKIDARISGVGFDIKLVEGKVSDTAFINQKISLFPFFGTAVVTNSRGLYYPLENLLLSAGTNRGLSNVATANEISFTVESGILLMIKYY
;
A
#
# COMPACT_ATOMS: atom_id res chain seq x y z
N MET A 1 20.30 7.72 62.20
CA MET A 1 18.92 7.97 61.72
C MET A 1 18.97 8.05 60.19
N LEU A 2 18.84 6.89 59.53
CA LEU A 2 18.95 6.76 58.06
C LEU A 2 17.58 6.97 57.42
N LYS A 3 17.45 7.96 56.55
CA LYS A 3 16.24 8.17 55.73
C LYS A 3 16.32 7.26 54.50
N ILE A 4 15.42 6.28 54.42
CA ILE A 4 15.25 5.43 53.25
C ILE A 4 14.44 6.21 52.21
N LEU A 5 15.07 6.56 51.10
CA LEU A 5 14.39 7.10 49.92
C LEU A 5 13.71 5.94 49.18
N ARG A 6 12.37 5.91 49.18
CA ARG A 6 11.60 5.01 48.32
C ARG A 6 11.59 5.57 46.88
N LEU A 7 12.35 4.94 45.96
CA LEU A 7 12.19 5.13 44.55
C LEU A 7 10.98 4.31 44.08
N THR A 8 9.88 5.00 43.77
CA THR A 8 8.76 4.42 43.02
C THR A 8 9.11 4.46 41.55
N THR A 9 9.62 3.34 41.00
CA THR A 9 9.74 3.10 39.56
C THR A 9 8.34 2.79 39.03
N ALA A 10 7.73 3.78 38.38
CA ALA A 10 6.57 3.55 37.56
C ALA A 10 7.05 2.82 36.26
N PHE A 11 6.76 1.52 36.18
CA PHE A 11 6.90 0.77 34.93
C PHE A 11 5.77 1.23 33.98
N PHE A 12 6.06 2.15 33.07
CA PHE A 12 5.26 2.33 31.87
C PHE A 12 5.55 1.14 30.94
N GLY A 13 4.66 0.17 30.94
CA GLY A 13 4.69 -0.91 29.97
C GLY A 13 4.40 -0.34 28.58
N TYR A 14 5.42 -0.17 27.76
CA TYR A 14 5.24 0.05 26.32
C TYR A 14 4.71 -1.25 25.73
N ILE A 15 3.43 -1.29 25.37
CA ILE A 15 2.89 -2.34 24.51
C ILE A 15 3.46 -2.04 23.12
N LEU A 16 4.48 -2.79 22.72
CA LEU A 16 4.92 -2.84 21.34
C LEU A 16 3.79 -3.50 20.53
N ILE A 17 2.96 -2.69 19.91
CA ILE A 17 1.97 -3.18 18.94
C ILE A 17 2.77 -3.50 17.67
N PHE A 18 3.06 -4.79 17.46
CA PHE A 18 3.63 -5.25 16.19
C PHE A 18 2.50 -5.24 15.16
N MET A 19 2.61 -4.37 14.15
CA MET A 19 1.73 -4.41 13.00
C MET A 19 1.94 -5.73 12.24
N LYS A 20 0.88 -6.49 12.06
CA LYS A 20 0.90 -7.70 11.24
C LYS A 20 0.80 -7.32 9.78
N THR A 21 1.82 -7.66 8.99
CA THR A 21 1.92 -7.26 7.58
C THR A 21 1.95 -8.47 6.65
N ALA A 22 1.44 -8.31 5.43
CA ALA A 22 1.53 -9.33 4.38
C ALA A 22 1.81 -8.69 3.01
N ALA A 23 2.42 -9.48 2.12
CA ALA A 23 2.43 -9.22 0.69
C ALA A 23 1.16 -9.79 0.03
N ILE A 24 0.52 -9.05 -0.85
CA ILE A 24 -0.50 -9.56 -1.77
C ILE A 24 0.10 -9.58 -3.17
N ILE A 25 0.12 -10.75 -3.79
CA ILE A 25 0.69 -10.94 -5.13
C ILE A 25 -0.44 -11.09 -6.14
N LEU A 26 -0.55 -10.12 -7.04
CA LEU A 26 -1.50 -10.17 -8.14
C LEU A 26 -0.87 -10.86 -9.36
N ASN A 27 -1.72 -11.37 -10.24
CA ASN A 27 -1.27 -11.90 -11.53
C ASN A 27 -0.91 -10.76 -12.48
N THR A 28 0.35 -10.70 -12.89
CA THR A 28 0.89 -9.67 -13.78
C THR A 28 1.88 -10.29 -14.78
N PRO A 29 1.98 -9.79 -16.02
CA PRO A 29 3.06 -10.18 -16.94
C PRO A 29 4.41 -9.56 -16.56
N ASP A 30 4.41 -8.44 -15.82
CA ASP A 30 5.63 -7.70 -15.48
C ASP A 30 6.41 -8.34 -14.32
N GLU A 31 7.66 -7.95 -14.19
CA GLU A 31 8.46 -8.30 -13.02
C GLU A 31 7.85 -7.68 -11.76
N ILE A 32 7.84 -8.43 -10.68
CA ILE A 32 7.53 -7.95 -9.35
C ILE A 32 8.85 -7.65 -8.63
N GLY A 33 8.87 -6.55 -7.86
CA GLY A 33 10.03 -6.21 -7.04
C GLY A 33 10.32 -7.24 -5.96
N GLU A 34 11.35 -7.00 -5.16
CA GLU A 34 11.68 -7.83 -3.99
C GLU A 34 10.55 -7.81 -2.97
N ILE A 35 10.04 -8.99 -2.60
CA ILE A 35 9.03 -9.16 -1.56
C ILE A 35 9.74 -9.12 -0.21
N THR A 36 9.39 -8.15 0.63
CA THR A 36 10.01 -7.94 1.94
C THR A 36 9.20 -8.51 3.11
N GLU A 37 7.93 -8.81 2.89
CA GLU A 37 7.03 -9.37 3.88
C GLU A 37 7.27 -10.89 4.05
N SER A 38 7.17 -11.37 5.29
CA SER A 38 7.30 -12.81 5.60
C SER A 38 6.06 -13.61 5.18
N ASP A 39 4.89 -12.99 5.26
CA ASP A 39 3.61 -13.60 4.93
C ASP A 39 3.17 -13.18 3.54
N VAL A 40 2.88 -14.13 2.67
CA VAL A 40 2.50 -13.90 1.28
C VAL A 40 1.11 -14.47 1.01
N ILE A 41 0.23 -13.66 0.46
CA ILE A 41 -1.10 -14.03 -0.01
C ILE A 41 -1.10 -13.90 -1.54
N CYS A 42 -1.46 -14.95 -2.26
CA CYS A 42 -1.56 -14.90 -3.71
C CYS A 42 -3.02 -14.71 -4.13
N ALA A 43 -3.28 -13.77 -5.02
CA ALA A 43 -4.54 -13.62 -5.71
C ALA A 43 -4.47 -14.47 -6.99
N ASP A 44 -5.29 -15.52 -7.05
CA ASP A 44 -5.37 -16.47 -8.17
C ASP A 44 -4.00 -16.91 -8.69
N ASN A 45 -3.71 -16.72 -9.98
CA ASN A 45 -2.44 -17.09 -10.62
C ASN A 45 -1.22 -16.24 -10.18
N GLY A 46 -1.38 -15.29 -9.26
CA GLY A 46 -0.25 -14.65 -8.58
C GLY A 46 0.71 -15.68 -7.94
N LEU A 47 0.22 -16.88 -7.63
CA LEU A 47 1.04 -18.01 -7.18
C LEU A 47 2.17 -18.37 -8.14
N SER A 48 1.97 -18.22 -9.46
CA SER A 48 2.99 -18.50 -10.48
C SER A 48 4.16 -17.51 -10.47
N ARG A 49 4.00 -16.38 -9.78
CA ARG A 49 4.98 -15.27 -9.75
C ARG A 49 5.97 -15.36 -8.60
N ILE A 50 5.82 -16.33 -7.71
CA ILE A 50 6.63 -16.45 -6.49
C ILE A 50 7.26 -17.83 -6.35
N HIS A 51 8.35 -17.88 -5.58
CA HIS A 51 9.05 -19.12 -5.23
C HIS A 51 8.94 -19.49 -3.74
N VAL A 52 8.27 -18.64 -2.95
CA VAL A 52 8.02 -18.88 -1.52
C VAL A 52 6.67 -19.56 -1.33
N THR A 53 6.48 -20.23 -0.19
CA THR A 53 5.19 -20.83 0.15
C THR A 53 4.26 -19.75 0.69
N PRO A 54 3.13 -19.45 0.03
CA PRO A 54 2.18 -18.45 0.52
C PRO A 54 1.39 -18.97 1.73
N VAL A 55 0.91 -18.06 2.58
CA VAL A 55 -0.01 -18.38 3.68
C VAL A 55 -1.42 -18.67 3.18
N ALA A 56 -1.78 -18.14 2.01
CA ALA A 56 -3.03 -18.46 1.31
C ALA A 56 -2.94 -18.17 -0.18
N VAL A 57 -3.75 -18.89 -0.96
CA VAL A 57 -4.05 -18.61 -2.37
C VAL A 57 -5.55 -18.37 -2.47
N VAL A 58 -5.96 -17.18 -2.91
CA VAL A 58 -7.34 -16.69 -2.85
C VAL A 58 -7.84 -16.40 -4.27
N GLY A 59 -8.99 -16.93 -4.65
CA GLY A 59 -9.58 -16.69 -5.97
C GLY A 59 -10.52 -17.81 -6.41
N ASP A 60 -10.92 -17.81 -7.69
CA ASP A 60 -11.68 -18.93 -8.28
C ASP A 60 -10.75 -20.09 -8.70
N LEU A 61 -9.46 -19.80 -8.83
CA LEU A 61 -8.39 -20.76 -9.10
C LEU A 61 -8.58 -21.51 -10.43
N ASP A 62 -9.33 -20.95 -11.37
CA ASP A 62 -9.55 -21.56 -12.69
C ASP A 62 -8.32 -21.42 -13.60
N SER A 63 -7.46 -20.44 -13.32
CA SER A 63 -6.18 -20.23 -14.00
C SER A 63 -5.05 -21.14 -13.51
N LEU A 64 -5.26 -21.91 -12.44
CA LEU A 64 -4.25 -22.83 -11.88
C LEU A 64 -4.36 -24.20 -12.54
N GLU A 65 -3.45 -24.53 -13.44
CA GLU A 65 -3.40 -25.85 -14.09
C GLU A 65 -3.24 -27.01 -13.11
N ASN A 66 -2.47 -26.79 -12.03
CA ASN A 66 -2.21 -27.80 -10.99
C ASN A 66 -2.17 -27.14 -9.61
N ARG A 67 -3.04 -27.61 -8.71
CA ARG A 67 -2.98 -27.23 -7.29
C ARG A 67 -1.87 -28.02 -6.60
N LYS A 68 -0.98 -27.30 -5.90
CA LYS A 68 0.08 -27.92 -5.10
C LYS A 68 -0.49 -28.41 -3.76
N ASP A 69 -0.16 -29.62 -3.37
CA ASP A 69 -0.55 -30.16 -2.06
C ASP A 69 0.05 -29.34 -0.91
N GLY A 70 -0.70 -29.22 0.18
CA GLY A 70 -0.24 -28.55 1.40
C GLY A 70 -0.40 -27.02 1.41
N LEU A 71 -0.94 -26.39 0.36
CA LEU A 71 -1.27 -24.97 0.36
C LEU A 71 -2.70 -24.73 0.86
N ASN A 72 -2.89 -23.58 1.50
CA ASN A 72 -4.20 -23.10 1.93
C ASN A 72 -4.91 -22.38 0.75
N TYR A 73 -5.89 -23.03 0.16
CA TYR A 73 -6.69 -22.48 -0.93
C TYR A 73 -8.03 -21.96 -0.41
N VAL A 74 -8.28 -20.67 -0.61
CA VAL A 74 -9.55 -19.99 -0.30
C VAL A 74 -10.30 -19.77 -1.60
N VAL A 75 -11.21 -20.70 -1.91
CA VAL A 75 -11.87 -20.80 -3.22
C VAL A 75 -13.18 -20.04 -3.23
N PHE A 76 -13.37 -19.20 -4.24
CA PHE A 76 -14.59 -18.44 -4.50
C PHE A 76 -15.24 -18.87 -5.82
N PRO A 77 -16.54 -18.63 -6.00
CA PRO A 77 -17.20 -18.84 -7.30
C PRO A 77 -16.53 -18.00 -8.40
N LYS A 78 -16.56 -18.48 -9.64
CA LYS A 78 -16.10 -17.72 -10.80
C LYS A 78 -16.98 -16.50 -11.08
N GLU A 79 -18.30 -16.70 -10.97
CA GLU A 79 -19.30 -15.64 -11.11
C GLU A 79 -19.42 -14.91 -9.77
N LYS A 80 -18.70 -13.82 -9.61
CA LYS A 80 -18.67 -12.95 -8.43
C LYS A 80 -18.44 -11.50 -8.86
N ASP A 81 -18.87 -10.57 -8.04
CA ASP A 81 -18.71 -9.13 -8.30
C ASP A 81 -17.28 -8.64 -7.93
N GLU A 82 -16.63 -9.32 -6.98
CA GLU A 82 -15.32 -8.96 -6.48
C GLU A 82 -14.17 -9.49 -7.36
N THR A 83 -13.12 -8.70 -7.52
CA THR A 83 -11.87 -9.15 -8.12
C THR A 83 -11.07 -10.01 -7.12
N ASP A 84 -10.16 -10.86 -7.61
CA ASP A 84 -9.32 -11.68 -6.73
C ASP A 84 -8.42 -10.81 -5.84
N GLY A 85 -8.03 -9.60 -6.30
CA GLY A 85 -7.34 -8.62 -5.48
C GLY A 85 -8.17 -8.10 -4.30
N GLN A 86 -9.46 -7.87 -4.49
CA GLN A 86 -10.38 -7.51 -3.39
C GLN A 86 -10.54 -8.66 -2.40
N LEU A 87 -10.76 -9.88 -2.90
CA LEU A 87 -10.88 -11.07 -2.06
C LEU A 87 -9.60 -11.36 -1.25
N ALA A 88 -8.42 -11.10 -1.84
CA ALA A 88 -7.14 -11.21 -1.11
C ALA A 88 -7.04 -10.17 0.01
N LEU A 89 -7.55 -8.94 -0.19
CA LEU A 89 -7.65 -7.91 0.86
C LEU A 89 -8.63 -8.31 1.96
N ASP A 90 -9.79 -8.87 1.62
CA ASP A 90 -10.78 -9.36 2.59
C ASP A 90 -10.22 -10.53 3.42
N TYR A 91 -9.50 -11.44 2.77
CA TYR A 91 -8.77 -12.49 3.47
C TYR A 91 -7.74 -11.90 4.43
N ALA A 92 -6.90 -10.96 3.97
CA ALA A 92 -5.91 -10.30 4.83
C ALA A 92 -6.58 -9.64 6.04
N LYS A 93 -7.72 -8.96 5.84
CA LYS A 93 -8.50 -8.35 6.92
C LYS A 93 -9.00 -9.39 7.92
N SER A 94 -9.61 -10.47 7.43
CA SER A 94 -10.16 -11.54 8.27
C SER A 94 -9.07 -12.30 9.04
N ALA A 95 -7.88 -12.41 8.47
CA ALA A 95 -6.69 -13.02 9.09
C ALA A 95 -5.95 -12.07 10.05
N GLY A 96 -6.47 -10.84 10.25
CA GLY A 96 -5.96 -9.89 11.23
C GLY A 96 -4.69 -9.16 10.81
N TYR A 97 -4.46 -8.99 9.50
CA TYR A 97 -3.39 -8.12 9.01
C TYR A 97 -3.80 -6.65 9.13
N ASP A 98 -2.86 -5.83 9.58
CA ASP A 98 -3.02 -4.38 9.76
C ASP A 98 -2.61 -3.61 8.49
N ALA A 99 -1.60 -4.14 7.78
CA ALA A 99 -1.09 -3.51 6.57
C ALA A 99 -0.72 -4.55 5.50
N VAL A 100 -0.75 -4.13 4.23
CA VAL A 100 -0.35 -4.96 3.08
C VAL A 100 0.47 -4.18 2.08
N THR A 101 1.40 -4.88 1.43
CA THR A 101 2.04 -4.41 0.20
C THR A 101 1.50 -5.22 -0.98
N ILE A 102 0.95 -4.55 -1.97
CA ILE A 102 0.40 -5.17 -3.17
C ILE A 102 1.46 -5.14 -4.27
N TYR A 103 1.85 -6.30 -4.75
CA TYR A 103 2.78 -6.49 -5.84
C TYR A 103 2.05 -6.96 -7.10
N GLY A 104 2.59 -6.62 -8.28
CA GLY A 104 2.00 -7.01 -9.54
C GLY A 104 0.74 -6.23 -9.92
N ALA A 105 0.55 -5.05 -9.33
CA ALA A 105 -0.62 -4.21 -9.61
C ALA A 105 -0.53 -3.44 -10.93
N THR A 106 0.65 -3.35 -11.51
CA THR A 106 0.93 -2.67 -12.78
C THR A 106 1.37 -3.68 -13.84
N GLY A 107 1.23 -3.31 -15.09
CA GLY A 107 1.52 -4.19 -16.22
C GLY A 107 0.26 -4.82 -16.84
N GLY A 108 0.35 -5.20 -18.10
CA GLY A 108 -0.75 -5.79 -18.85
C GLY A 108 -1.83 -4.79 -19.26
N ASP A 109 -3.09 -5.16 -19.03
CA ASP A 109 -4.26 -4.38 -19.43
C ASP A 109 -4.44 -3.11 -18.58
N ILE A 110 -4.71 -1.97 -19.23
CA ILE A 110 -4.88 -0.67 -18.55
C ILE A 110 -6.08 -0.69 -17.59
N GLY A 111 -7.17 -1.37 -17.95
CA GLY A 111 -8.33 -1.51 -17.07
C GLY A 111 -7.97 -2.23 -15.78
N GLN A 112 -7.17 -3.28 -15.87
CA GLN A 112 -6.64 -4.00 -14.72
C GLN A 112 -5.75 -3.09 -13.86
N ILE A 113 -4.85 -2.31 -14.46
CA ILE A 113 -3.99 -1.36 -13.73
C ILE A 113 -4.83 -0.36 -12.95
N LEU A 114 -5.83 0.26 -13.59
CA LEU A 114 -6.72 1.22 -12.93
C LEU A 114 -7.54 0.58 -11.82
N GLY A 115 -8.07 -0.63 -12.04
CA GLY A 115 -8.75 -1.42 -11.02
C GLY A 115 -7.85 -1.75 -9.84
N ASN A 116 -6.61 -2.19 -10.10
CA ASN A 116 -5.63 -2.51 -9.07
C ASN A 116 -5.22 -1.27 -8.25
N ILE A 117 -5.10 -0.09 -8.87
CA ILE A 117 -4.91 1.18 -8.13
C ILE A 117 -6.12 1.44 -7.22
N GLY A 118 -7.34 1.10 -7.68
CA GLY A 118 -8.56 1.18 -6.89
C GLY A 118 -8.53 0.34 -5.60
N LEU A 119 -7.75 -0.76 -5.56
CA LEU A 119 -7.58 -1.59 -4.37
C LEU A 119 -7.04 -0.81 -3.17
N LEU A 120 -6.24 0.26 -3.39
CA LEU A 120 -5.79 1.13 -2.32
C LEU A 120 -6.95 1.83 -1.59
N LYS A 121 -7.96 2.25 -2.36
CA LYS A 121 -9.16 2.86 -1.77
C LYS A 121 -10.01 1.82 -1.05
N TYR A 122 -10.18 0.65 -1.65
CA TYR A 122 -10.88 -0.47 -1.03
C TYR A 122 -10.22 -0.88 0.30
N ALA A 123 -8.89 -1.07 0.31
CA ALA A 123 -8.13 -1.39 1.52
C ALA A 123 -8.36 -0.33 2.63
N LYS A 124 -8.31 0.96 2.26
CA LYS A 124 -8.61 2.05 3.19
C LYS A 124 -10.02 1.93 3.79
N ASP A 125 -11.02 1.62 2.97
CA ASP A 125 -12.41 1.51 3.43
C ASP A 125 -12.62 0.36 4.41
N ILE A 126 -11.93 -0.76 4.20
CA ILE A 126 -11.92 -1.89 5.14
C ILE A 126 -10.89 -1.75 6.27
N LYS A 127 -10.20 -0.59 6.37
CA LYS A 127 -9.22 -0.26 7.42
C LYS A 127 -8.00 -1.19 7.41
N ILE A 128 -7.42 -1.37 6.25
CA ILE A 128 -6.08 -1.93 6.04
C ILE A 128 -5.20 -0.81 5.47
N ASP A 129 -4.02 -0.61 6.03
CA ASP A 129 -3.01 0.25 5.41
C ASP A 129 -2.42 -0.48 4.21
N ALA A 130 -2.46 0.16 3.03
CA ALA A 130 -2.03 -0.49 1.80
C ALA A 130 -1.13 0.40 0.96
N ARG A 131 -0.11 -0.22 0.37
CA ARG A 131 0.69 0.36 -0.68
C ARG A 131 0.82 -0.61 -1.85
N ILE A 132 1.01 -0.09 -3.04
CA ILE A 132 1.45 -0.85 -4.21
C ILE A 132 2.95 -0.66 -4.33
N SER A 133 3.71 -1.74 -4.49
CA SER A 133 5.13 -1.71 -4.78
C SER A 133 5.40 -2.32 -6.15
N GLY A 134 6.12 -1.59 -6.97
CA GLY A 134 6.56 -2.01 -8.30
C GLY A 134 8.06 -1.83 -8.48
N VAL A 135 8.59 -2.25 -9.61
CA VAL A 135 10.00 -2.05 -9.92
C VAL A 135 10.29 -0.56 -10.12
N GLY A 136 11.00 0.04 -9.16
CA GLY A 136 11.39 1.45 -9.20
C GLY A 136 10.32 2.45 -8.76
N PHE A 137 9.24 2.04 -8.14
CA PHE A 137 8.24 2.95 -7.56
C PHE A 137 7.37 2.31 -6.48
N ASP A 138 6.84 3.17 -5.61
CA ASP A 138 5.76 2.85 -4.68
C ASP A 138 4.58 3.80 -4.87
N ILE A 139 3.36 3.30 -4.67
CA ILE A 139 2.11 4.08 -4.70
C ILE A 139 1.36 3.87 -3.39
N LYS A 140 0.92 4.95 -2.76
CA LYS A 140 0.03 4.90 -1.59
C LYS A 140 -0.99 6.03 -1.60
N LEU A 141 -2.05 5.87 -0.82
CA LEU A 141 -2.97 6.96 -0.51
C LEU A 141 -2.41 7.83 0.61
N VAL A 142 -2.61 9.13 0.51
CA VAL A 142 -2.23 10.08 1.55
C VAL A 142 -3.36 11.08 1.81
N GLU A 143 -3.55 11.41 3.10
CA GLU A 143 -4.50 12.40 3.59
C GLU A 143 -3.99 13.03 4.89
N GLY A 144 -4.54 14.17 5.28
CA GLY A 144 -4.14 14.86 6.50
C GLY A 144 -2.67 15.32 6.45
N LYS A 145 -1.99 15.26 7.60
CA LYS A 145 -0.58 15.60 7.70
C LYS A 145 0.28 14.45 7.20
N VAL A 146 1.11 14.72 6.21
CA VAL A 146 2.03 13.77 5.58
C VAL A 146 3.46 14.17 5.91
N SER A 147 4.24 13.23 6.39
CA SER A 147 5.71 13.29 6.49
C SER A 147 6.25 11.96 5.97
N ASP A 148 7.21 12.01 5.07
CA ASP A 148 7.78 10.82 4.45
C ASP A 148 9.27 11.03 4.15
N THR A 149 10.04 9.96 4.22
CA THR A 149 11.44 9.96 3.82
C THR A 149 11.56 10.11 2.30
N ALA A 150 12.58 10.78 1.86
CA ALA A 150 12.92 10.94 0.45
C ALA A 150 14.43 10.95 0.29
N PHE A 151 14.92 10.98 -0.94
CA PHE A 151 16.30 11.36 -1.25
C PHE A 151 16.30 12.55 -2.21
N ILE A 152 17.35 13.35 -2.16
CA ILE A 152 17.47 14.54 -3.01
C ILE A 152 17.38 14.11 -4.49
N ASN A 153 16.58 14.85 -5.25
CA ASN A 153 16.20 14.58 -6.64
C ASN A 153 15.22 13.39 -6.85
N GLN A 154 14.70 12.79 -5.80
CA GLN A 154 13.66 11.78 -5.95
C GLN A 154 12.42 12.40 -6.61
N LYS A 155 11.95 11.78 -7.69
CA LYS A 155 10.70 12.17 -8.34
C LYS A 155 9.51 11.72 -7.50
N ILE A 156 8.54 12.62 -7.30
CA ILE A 156 7.32 12.37 -6.52
C ILE A 156 6.15 12.94 -7.30
N SER A 157 5.11 12.15 -7.46
CA SER A 157 3.86 12.61 -8.09
C SER A 157 2.72 12.52 -7.09
N LEU A 158 1.88 13.56 -7.05
CA LEU A 158 0.65 13.62 -6.28
C LEU A 158 -0.52 13.71 -7.26
N PHE A 159 -1.45 12.77 -7.16
CA PHE A 159 -2.54 12.65 -8.12
C PHE A 159 -3.90 12.57 -7.42
N PRO A 160 -4.86 13.42 -7.77
CA PRO A 160 -6.21 13.42 -7.16
C PRO A 160 -7.10 12.35 -7.83
N PHE A 161 -6.73 11.06 -7.69
CA PHE A 161 -7.37 9.96 -8.40
C PHE A 161 -8.83 9.75 -7.99
N PHE A 162 -9.14 9.99 -6.72
CA PHE A 162 -10.47 9.76 -6.15
C PHE A 162 -11.27 11.05 -5.93
N GLY A 163 -11.04 12.07 -6.74
CA GLY A 163 -11.79 13.32 -6.67
C GLY A 163 -10.89 14.55 -6.59
N THR A 164 -11.26 15.50 -5.74
CA THR A 164 -10.55 16.76 -5.56
C THR A 164 -9.85 16.77 -4.21
N ALA A 165 -8.64 17.33 -4.15
CA ALA A 165 -7.88 17.52 -2.92
C ALA A 165 -7.30 18.92 -2.82
N VAL A 166 -7.16 19.44 -1.60
CA VAL A 166 -6.48 20.70 -1.30
C VAL A 166 -5.22 20.40 -0.51
N VAL A 167 -4.09 20.93 -0.96
CA VAL A 167 -2.78 20.70 -0.35
C VAL A 167 -2.17 22.02 0.10
N THR A 168 -1.58 22.03 1.31
CA THR A 168 -0.93 23.19 1.91
C THR A 168 0.36 22.81 2.62
N ASN A 169 1.12 23.83 3.05
CA ASN A 169 2.24 23.69 3.99
C ASN A 169 3.31 22.70 3.56
N SER A 170 3.67 22.67 2.29
CA SER A 170 4.69 21.75 1.80
C SER A 170 6.11 22.16 2.16
N ARG A 171 6.96 21.17 2.46
CA ARG A 171 8.40 21.33 2.67
C ARG A 171 9.15 20.20 1.97
N GLY A 172 10.37 20.51 1.56
CA GLY A 172 11.25 19.50 0.92
C GLY A 172 10.86 19.15 -0.51
N LEU A 173 9.99 19.94 -1.15
CA LEU A 173 9.57 19.79 -2.54
C LEU A 173 10.02 20.98 -3.38
N TYR A 174 10.48 20.73 -4.61
CA TYR A 174 10.94 21.76 -5.55
C TYR A 174 9.81 22.68 -5.99
N TYR A 175 8.64 22.11 -6.29
CA TYR A 175 7.42 22.87 -6.55
C TYR A 175 6.58 22.91 -5.27
N PRO A 176 6.54 24.06 -4.56
CA PRO A 176 5.76 24.17 -3.33
C PRO A 176 4.26 23.95 -3.58
N LEU A 177 3.61 23.30 -2.61
CA LEU A 177 2.18 23.01 -2.64
C LEU A 177 1.49 23.91 -1.59
N GLU A 178 1.22 25.15 -1.98
CA GLU A 178 0.62 26.15 -1.08
C GLU A 178 -0.79 26.47 -1.55
N ASN A 179 -1.79 26.12 -0.75
CA ASN A 179 -3.22 26.29 -1.07
C ASN A 179 -3.58 25.77 -2.47
N LEU A 180 -2.97 24.65 -2.84
CA LEU A 180 -3.09 24.09 -4.17
C LEU A 180 -4.31 23.18 -4.26
N LEU A 181 -5.28 23.59 -5.09
CA LEU A 181 -6.40 22.75 -5.50
C LEU A 181 -5.94 21.79 -6.60
N LEU A 182 -5.99 20.50 -6.32
CA LEU A 182 -5.79 19.43 -7.28
C LEU A 182 -7.14 18.76 -7.59
N SER A 183 -7.51 18.70 -8.87
CA SER A 183 -8.73 18.06 -9.34
C SER A 183 -8.44 17.17 -10.55
N ALA A 184 -9.39 16.30 -10.89
CA ALA A 184 -9.29 15.48 -12.09
C ALA A 184 -9.02 16.37 -13.33
N GLY A 185 -8.05 15.96 -14.16
CA GLY A 185 -7.61 16.71 -15.34
C GLY A 185 -6.55 17.78 -15.06
N THR A 186 -6.17 18.05 -13.80
CA THR A 186 -5.00 18.88 -13.50
C THR A 186 -3.75 18.02 -13.32
N ASN A 187 -2.63 18.47 -13.89
CA ASN A 187 -1.34 17.76 -13.82
C ASN A 187 -0.33 18.47 -12.88
N ARG A 188 -0.77 19.44 -12.09
CA ARG A 188 0.12 20.29 -11.28
C ARG A 188 0.87 19.52 -10.18
N GLY A 189 0.36 18.38 -9.73
CA GLY A 189 1.02 17.53 -8.74
C GLY A 189 2.00 16.51 -9.33
N LEU A 190 2.09 16.39 -10.66
CA LEU A 190 2.94 15.40 -11.31
C LEU A 190 4.39 15.85 -11.36
N SER A 191 5.30 14.86 -11.23
CA SER A 191 6.74 15.02 -11.41
C SER A 191 7.37 16.12 -10.54
N ASN A 192 6.90 16.28 -9.32
CA ASN A 192 7.60 17.06 -8.32
C ASN A 192 8.91 16.37 -7.92
N VAL A 193 9.82 17.09 -7.30
CA VAL A 193 11.15 16.60 -6.96
C VAL A 193 11.45 16.91 -5.50
N ALA A 194 11.96 15.93 -4.77
CA ALA A 194 12.42 16.14 -3.41
C ALA A 194 13.73 16.94 -3.39
N THR A 195 13.79 17.96 -2.54
CA THR A 195 14.96 18.82 -2.31
C THR A 195 15.65 18.53 -0.98
N ALA A 196 15.10 17.60 -0.20
CA ALA A 196 15.61 17.19 1.11
C ALA A 196 15.38 15.68 1.32
N ASN A 197 16.01 15.12 2.37
CA ASN A 197 15.82 13.71 2.75
C ASN A 197 14.48 13.43 3.44
N GLU A 198 13.68 14.45 3.65
CA GLU A 198 12.32 14.39 4.18
C GLU A 198 11.43 15.37 3.41
N ILE A 199 10.23 14.94 3.08
CA ILE A 199 9.18 15.77 2.52
C ILE A 199 8.00 15.82 3.49
N SER A 200 7.33 16.95 3.55
CA SER A 200 6.07 17.05 4.31
C SER A 200 5.10 17.99 3.62
N PHE A 201 3.82 17.74 3.81
CA PHE A 201 2.72 18.59 3.36
C PHE A 201 1.45 18.23 4.12
N THR A 202 0.41 19.04 3.98
CA THR A 202 -0.91 18.75 4.55
C THR A 202 -1.93 18.64 3.44
N VAL A 203 -2.64 17.52 3.37
CA VAL A 203 -3.86 17.36 2.57
C VAL A 203 -5.03 17.81 3.44
N GLU A 204 -5.47 19.07 3.26
CA GLU A 204 -6.54 19.69 4.06
C GLU A 204 -7.90 19.03 3.81
N SER A 205 -8.11 18.60 2.57
CA SER A 205 -9.32 17.86 2.16
C SER A 205 -9.04 16.95 0.99
N GLY A 206 -9.82 15.89 0.86
CA GLY A 206 -9.68 14.89 -0.17
C GLY A 206 -8.60 13.85 0.12
N ILE A 207 -8.30 13.04 -0.89
CA ILE A 207 -7.29 11.96 -0.83
C ILE A 207 -6.44 12.07 -2.08
N LEU A 208 -5.13 11.89 -1.94
CA LEU A 208 -4.20 11.85 -3.06
C LEU A 208 -3.54 10.47 -3.17
N LEU A 209 -3.30 10.04 -4.39
CA LEU A 209 -2.27 9.05 -4.68
C LEU A 209 -0.91 9.76 -4.63
N MET A 210 -0.01 9.25 -3.82
CA MET A 210 1.39 9.62 -3.84
C MET A 210 2.19 8.51 -4.49
N ILE A 211 2.94 8.85 -5.55
CA ILE A 211 3.84 7.95 -6.25
C ILE A 211 5.26 8.43 -6.00
N LYS A 212 6.10 7.58 -5.42
CA LYS A 212 7.53 7.82 -5.24
C LYS A 212 8.30 6.92 -6.19
N TYR A 213 9.30 7.48 -6.88
CA TYR A 213 10.14 6.74 -7.82
C TYR A 213 11.55 6.57 -7.24
N TYR A 214 12.16 5.43 -7.50
CA TYR A 214 13.49 5.06 -7.00
C TYR A 214 14.51 4.90 -8.11
#